data_9a79fe0ee0c020f314db374260e4568c
#
_entry.id   9a79fe0ee0c020f314db374260e4568c
#
_cell.length_a   1.000
_cell.length_b   1.000
_cell.length_c   1.000
_cell.angle_alpha   90.00
_cell.angle_beta   90.00
_cell.angle_gamma   90.00
#
_symmetry.space_group_name_H-M   'P 1'
#
loop_
_entity.id
_entity.type
_entity.pdbx_description
1 polymer ?
#
loop_
_entity_poly.entity_id
_entity_poly.type
_entity_poly.pdbx_seq_one_letter_code
_entity_poly.pdbx_strand_id
1 'polypeptide(L)'
;MKKLGLGPKMILSFLVAIAGSVVICGVITYSRTKNVLNSNMQLTSEQTLESALNSLQTYEKTISLPVDLLTRKTSIKQLEYEDQFDDYIANVQDELVAACKVTQGAVRSYYATSSGKLITGWVKYEDNGDKTAMNTIEENVDLSGEDWYVNCQGRKAKVNSIFSYITQPYEDPQTGGQIFTVAQEVKYKDVLMGVVAMDIDAAQLENYIRNIRILNTGFAMLIDADGNIVIDSDKNTFADGNVTGLEFWTPISGELKSLEEQKSALE
;
A
#
# COMPACT_ATOMS: atom_id res chain seq x y z
N MET A 1 70.43 36.25 -8.53
CA MET A 1 69.72 34.99 -8.61
C MET A 1 70.62 33.89 -9.12
N LYS A 2 71.07 32.93 -8.30
CA LYS A 2 71.93 31.81 -8.70
C LYS A 2 71.16 30.92 -9.69
N LYS A 3 71.65 30.76 -10.92
CA LYS A 3 71.09 29.84 -11.91
C LYS A 3 71.24 28.41 -11.40
N LEU A 4 70.11 27.72 -11.20
CA LEU A 4 70.12 26.28 -10.83
C LEU A 4 70.85 25.49 -11.91
N GLY A 5 71.75 24.58 -11.50
CA GLY A 5 72.48 23.66 -12.40
C GLY A 5 71.44 22.69 -13.12
N LEU A 6 71.94 21.97 -14.13
CA LEU A 6 71.13 21.08 -14.96
C LEU A 6 70.43 19.96 -14.14
N GLY A 7 71.17 19.38 -13.16
CA GLY A 7 70.66 18.31 -12.30
C GLY A 7 69.38 18.68 -11.47
N PRO A 8 69.37 19.79 -10.71
CA PRO A 8 68.25 20.26 -9.97
C PRO A 8 67.01 20.59 -10.86
N LYS A 9 67.21 21.07 -12.08
CA LYS A 9 66.11 21.35 -13.03
C LYS A 9 65.47 20.08 -13.53
N MET A 10 66.26 19.05 -13.82
CA MET A 10 65.72 17.75 -14.21
C MET A 10 64.90 17.10 -13.07
N ILE A 11 65.40 17.10 -11.83
CA ILE A 11 64.74 16.60 -10.67
C ILE A 11 63.38 17.33 -10.46
N LEU A 12 63.38 18.66 -10.57
CA LEU A 12 62.13 19.45 -10.42
C LEU A 12 61.15 19.16 -11.52
N SER A 13 61.57 18.97 -12.78
CA SER A 13 60.67 18.62 -13.87
C SER A 13 60.03 17.23 -13.68
N PHE A 14 60.77 16.24 -13.20
CA PHE A 14 60.25 14.91 -12.85
C PHE A 14 59.25 14.97 -11.69
N LEU A 15 59.54 15.73 -10.64
CA LEU A 15 58.64 15.91 -9.52
C LEU A 15 57.32 16.55 -9.96
N VAL A 16 57.36 17.56 -10.81
CA VAL A 16 56.16 18.20 -11.37
C VAL A 16 55.34 17.21 -12.24
N ALA A 17 56.03 16.42 -13.06
CA ALA A 17 55.36 15.41 -13.91
C ALA A 17 54.69 14.31 -13.06
N ILE A 18 55.37 13.82 -12.02
CA ILE A 18 54.81 12.83 -11.08
C ILE A 18 53.60 13.43 -10.34
N ALA A 19 53.77 14.64 -9.77
CA ALA A 19 52.68 15.30 -9.08
C ALA A 19 51.47 15.54 -10.00
N GLY A 20 51.68 15.97 -11.24
CA GLY A 20 50.64 16.15 -12.25
C GLY A 20 49.94 14.85 -12.60
N SER A 21 50.66 13.74 -12.77
CA SER A 21 50.06 12.44 -13.07
C SER A 21 49.21 11.92 -11.91
N VAL A 22 49.66 12.08 -10.66
CA VAL A 22 48.90 11.68 -9.47
C VAL A 22 47.58 12.47 -9.36
N VAL A 23 47.62 13.79 -9.59
CA VAL A 23 46.41 14.62 -9.57
C VAL A 23 45.43 14.20 -10.68
N ILE A 24 45.92 14.00 -11.91
CA ILE A 24 45.11 13.58 -13.04
C ILE A 24 44.46 12.22 -12.75
N CYS A 25 45.22 11.22 -12.29
CA CYS A 25 44.73 9.93 -11.90
C CYS A 25 43.68 10.04 -10.76
N GLY A 26 43.94 10.88 -9.76
CA GLY A 26 43.03 11.14 -8.67
C GLY A 26 41.67 11.70 -9.14
N VAL A 27 41.68 12.70 -10.01
CA VAL A 27 40.45 13.30 -10.58
C VAL A 27 39.65 12.28 -11.41
N ILE A 28 40.36 11.52 -12.28
CA ILE A 28 39.69 10.49 -13.11
C ILE A 28 39.10 9.39 -12.23
N THR A 29 39.84 8.91 -11.24
CA THR A 29 39.36 7.87 -10.32
C THR A 29 38.17 8.37 -9.50
N TYR A 30 38.26 9.58 -8.94
CA TYR A 30 37.16 10.20 -8.20
C TYR A 30 35.86 10.31 -9.06
N SER A 31 36.00 10.86 -10.27
CA SER A 31 34.88 11.04 -11.18
C SER A 31 34.22 9.70 -11.55
N ARG A 32 35.03 8.69 -11.88
CA ARG A 32 34.51 7.33 -12.20
C ARG A 32 33.87 6.69 -10.99
N THR A 33 34.48 6.74 -9.81
CA THR A 33 33.95 6.17 -8.57
C THR A 33 32.64 6.84 -8.20
N LYS A 34 32.54 8.18 -8.31
CA LYS A 34 31.29 8.91 -8.05
C LYS A 34 30.18 8.45 -8.99
N ASN A 35 30.44 8.32 -10.28
CA ASN A 35 29.44 7.90 -11.26
C ASN A 35 28.99 6.45 -11.02
N VAL A 36 29.93 5.53 -10.76
CA VAL A 36 29.60 4.14 -10.44
C VAL A 36 28.80 4.05 -9.14
N LEU A 37 29.18 4.82 -8.11
CA LEU A 37 28.47 4.84 -6.84
C LEU A 37 27.03 5.35 -7.02
N ASN A 38 26.85 6.48 -7.71
CA ASN A 38 25.52 7.02 -7.97
C ASN A 38 24.65 6.05 -8.78
N SER A 39 25.21 5.44 -9.83
CA SER A 39 24.49 4.44 -10.63
C SER A 39 24.09 3.20 -9.81
N ASN A 40 24.99 2.71 -8.96
CA ASN A 40 24.68 1.57 -8.08
C ASN A 40 23.64 1.94 -7.01
N MET A 41 23.72 3.14 -6.45
CA MET A 41 22.73 3.63 -5.50
C MET A 41 21.34 3.72 -6.14
N GLN A 42 21.24 4.28 -7.35
CA GLN A 42 20.00 4.38 -8.10
C GLN A 42 19.42 2.98 -8.39
N LEU A 43 20.22 2.07 -8.94
CA LEU A 43 19.80 0.70 -9.24
C LEU A 43 19.33 -0.03 -7.98
N THR A 44 20.06 0.08 -6.87
CA THR A 44 19.66 -0.55 -5.60
C THR A 44 18.37 0.05 -5.07
N SER A 45 18.17 1.35 -5.18
CA SER A 45 16.93 2.02 -4.77
C SER A 45 15.75 1.57 -5.63
N GLU A 46 15.89 1.52 -6.95
CA GLU A 46 14.87 1.03 -7.88
C GLU A 46 14.49 -0.42 -7.58
N GLN A 47 15.46 -1.31 -7.40
CA GLN A 47 15.20 -2.72 -7.04
C GLN A 47 14.49 -2.86 -5.69
N THR A 48 14.86 -2.04 -4.70
CA THR A 48 14.20 -2.05 -3.40
C THR A 48 12.76 -1.57 -3.50
N LEU A 49 12.51 -0.49 -4.27
CA LEU A 49 11.16 0.02 -4.53
C LEU A 49 10.30 -0.98 -5.29
N GLU A 50 10.84 -1.61 -6.34
CA GLU A 50 10.12 -2.65 -7.08
C GLU A 50 9.75 -3.83 -6.18
N SER A 51 10.67 -4.29 -5.34
CA SER A 51 10.39 -5.34 -4.35
C SER A 51 9.30 -4.92 -3.36
N ALA A 52 9.33 -3.67 -2.90
CA ALA A 52 8.34 -3.10 -1.99
C ALA A 52 6.95 -3.02 -2.67
N LEU A 53 6.89 -2.55 -3.91
CA LEU A 53 5.64 -2.50 -4.69
C LEU A 53 5.05 -3.90 -4.90
N ASN A 54 5.86 -4.89 -5.27
CA ASN A 54 5.40 -6.28 -5.43
C ASN A 54 4.85 -6.84 -4.12
N SER A 55 5.47 -6.51 -3.00
CA SER A 55 5.02 -6.94 -1.68
C SER A 55 3.72 -6.23 -1.26
N LEU A 56 3.57 -4.94 -1.56
CA LEU A 56 2.32 -4.20 -1.34
C LEU A 56 1.18 -4.75 -2.19
N GLN A 57 1.42 -5.07 -3.46
CA GLN A 57 0.43 -5.71 -4.32
C GLN A 57 0.03 -7.10 -3.81
N THR A 58 0.98 -7.84 -3.25
CA THR A 58 0.70 -9.14 -2.62
C THR A 58 -0.13 -8.96 -1.36
N TYR A 59 0.18 -7.96 -0.53
CA TYR A 59 -0.60 -7.60 0.64
C TYR A 59 -2.03 -7.21 0.26
N GLU A 60 -2.22 -6.33 -0.72
CA GLU A 60 -3.53 -5.94 -1.25
C GLU A 60 -4.34 -7.17 -1.68
N LYS A 61 -3.74 -8.08 -2.43
CA LYS A 61 -4.41 -9.34 -2.82
C LYS A 61 -4.79 -10.19 -1.62
N THR A 62 -3.93 -10.26 -0.61
CA THR A 62 -4.16 -11.07 0.58
C THR A 62 -5.36 -10.57 1.40
N ILE A 63 -5.53 -9.26 1.53
CA ILE A 63 -6.66 -8.66 2.26
C ILE A 63 -7.94 -8.59 1.42
N SER A 64 -7.82 -8.46 0.09
CA SER A 64 -8.96 -8.36 -0.83
C SER A 64 -9.57 -9.72 -1.16
N LEU A 65 -8.77 -10.81 -1.19
CA LEU A 65 -9.24 -12.13 -1.56
C LEU A 65 -10.36 -12.66 -0.65
N PRO A 66 -10.30 -12.55 0.68
CA PRO A 66 -11.40 -12.99 1.55
C PRO A 66 -12.71 -12.26 1.26
N VAL A 67 -12.65 -10.95 1.01
CA VAL A 67 -13.82 -10.14 0.62
C VAL A 67 -14.38 -10.60 -0.72
N ASP A 68 -13.55 -10.80 -1.73
CA ASP A 68 -13.97 -11.32 -3.05
C ASP A 68 -14.61 -12.72 -2.91
N LEU A 69 -14.03 -13.60 -2.11
CA LEU A 69 -14.59 -14.93 -1.87
C LEU A 69 -15.96 -14.88 -1.19
N LEU A 70 -16.16 -13.98 -0.23
CA LEU A 70 -17.45 -13.75 0.41
C LEU A 70 -18.51 -13.32 -0.61
N THR A 71 -18.20 -12.40 -1.53
CA THR A 71 -19.14 -11.95 -2.56
C THR A 71 -19.63 -13.07 -3.49
N ARG A 72 -18.88 -14.18 -3.56
CA ARG A 72 -19.21 -15.35 -4.39
C ARG A 72 -20.10 -16.38 -3.70
N LYS A 73 -20.24 -16.29 -2.38
CA LYS A 73 -21.03 -17.24 -1.59
C LYS A 73 -22.53 -17.16 -1.90
N THR A 74 -23.16 -18.31 -2.00
CA THR A 74 -24.61 -18.40 -2.24
C THR A 74 -25.41 -17.78 -1.09
N SER A 75 -25.02 -18.06 0.15
CA SER A 75 -25.58 -17.49 1.37
C SER A 75 -25.64 -15.96 1.33
N ILE A 76 -24.54 -15.31 0.94
CA ILE A 76 -24.41 -13.85 0.84
C ILE A 76 -25.23 -13.31 -0.34
N LYS A 77 -25.12 -13.93 -1.52
CA LYS A 77 -25.83 -13.48 -2.72
C LYS A 77 -27.34 -13.57 -2.61
N GLN A 78 -27.82 -14.55 -1.88
CA GLN A 78 -29.26 -14.88 -1.84
C GLN A 78 -29.88 -14.61 -0.48
N LEU A 79 -29.16 -14.00 0.48
CA LEU A 79 -29.65 -13.78 1.84
C LEU A 79 -31.08 -13.15 1.89
N GLU A 80 -31.30 -12.14 1.08
CA GLU A 80 -32.59 -11.44 1.01
C GLU A 80 -33.37 -11.71 -0.29
N TYR A 81 -32.95 -12.70 -1.06
CA TYR A 81 -33.60 -13.04 -2.30
C TYR A 81 -34.76 -14.03 -2.02
N GLU A 82 -35.97 -13.65 -2.42
CA GLU A 82 -37.16 -14.50 -2.27
C GLU A 82 -37.38 -15.02 -0.84
N ASP A 83 -37.27 -14.13 0.18
CA ASP A 83 -37.48 -14.40 1.60
C ASP A 83 -36.59 -15.49 2.21
N GLN A 84 -35.37 -15.67 1.68
CA GLN A 84 -34.42 -16.69 2.16
C GLN A 84 -33.52 -16.21 3.33
N PHE A 85 -33.87 -15.11 3.99
CA PHE A 85 -33.08 -14.55 5.08
C PHE A 85 -32.84 -15.56 6.22
N ASP A 86 -33.89 -16.19 6.72
CA ASP A 86 -33.80 -17.14 7.83
C ASP A 86 -33.02 -18.41 7.45
N ASP A 87 -33.03 -18.80 6.18
CA ASP A 87 -32.30 -19.97 5.68
C ASP A 87 -30.78 -19.75 5.60
N TYR A 88 -30.35 -18.51 5.37
CA TYR A 88 -28.93 -18.20 5.09
C TYR A 88 -28.24 -17.41 6.18
N ILE A 89 -28.94 -16.74 7.09
CA ILE A 89 -28.30 -15.79 8.03
C ILE A 89 -27.24 -16.44 8.91
N ALA A 90 -27.45 -17.64 9.41
CA ALA A 90 -26.47 -18.35 10.22
C ALA A 90 -25.20 -18.64 9.41
N ASN A 91 -25.33 -19.05 8.15
CA ASN A 91 -24.19 -19.29 7.26
C ASN A 91 -23.45 -18.00 6.96
N VAL A 92 -24.14 -16.87 6.74
CA VAL A 92 -23.51 -15.57 6.51
C VAL A 92 -22.69 -15.13 7.73
N GLN A 93 -23.26 -15.27 8.92
CA GLN A 93 -22.54 -14.95 10.17
C GLN A 93 -21.26 -15.79 10.33
N ASP A 94 -21.35 -17.09 10.10
CA ASP A 94 -20.21 -18.00 10.19
C ASP A 94 -19.14 -17.68 9.13
N GLU A 95 -19.54 -17.35 7.91
CA GLU A 95 -18.63 -17.00 6.81
C GLU A 95 -17.91 -15.67 7.06
N LEU A 96 -18.59 -14.66 7.62
CA LEU A 96 -17.99 -13.40 8.02
C LEU A 96 -16.95 -13.63 9.13
N VAL A 97 -17.29 -14.37 10.18
CA VAL A 97 -16.34 -14.70 11.25
C VAL A 97 -15.16 -15.51 10.71
N ALA A 98 -15.40 -16.48 9.82
CA ALA A 98 -14.35 -17.27 9.21
C ALA A 98 -13.38 -16.40 8.39
N ALA A 99 -13.88 -15.43 7.65
CA ALA A 99 -13.06 -14.49 6.90
C ALA A 99 -12.12 -13.67 7.83
N CYS A 100 -12.64 -13.17 8.97
CA CYS A 100 -11.80 -12.52 9.99
C CYS A 100 -10.74 -13.45 10.57
N LYS A 101 -11.06 -14.73 10.79
CA LYS A 101 -10.10 -15.70 11.37
C LYS A 101 -8.90 -15.96 10.46
N VAL A 102 -9.09 -15.92 9.15
CA VAL A 102 -8.03 -16.26 8.17
C VAL A 102 -7.28 -15.04 7.64
N THR A 103 -7.82 -13.84 7.85
CA THR A 103 -7.20 -12.60 7.36
C THR A 103 -6.37 -11.96 8.45
N GLN A 104 -5.08 -11.82 8.19
CA GLN A 104 -4.18 -11.17 9.14
C GLN A 104 -4.52 -9.68 9.28
N GLY A 105 -4.71 -9.23 10.51
CA GLY A 105 -5.06 -7.84 10.82
C GLY A 105 -6.55 -7.53 10.66
N ALA A 106 -7.39 -8.50 10.27
CA ALA A 106 -8.84 -8.27 10.23
C ALA A 106 -9.39 -7.99 11.62
N VAL A 107 -10.11 -6.89 11.75
CA VAL A 107 -10.80 -6.44 12.96
C VAL A 107 -12.23 -6.94 12.95
N ARG A 108 -12.98 -6.64 11.86
CA ARG A 108 -14.37 -7.03 11.65
C ARG A 108 -14.64 -7.25 10.18
N SER A 109 -15.64 -8.06 9.86
CA SER A 109 -16.18 -8.19 8.52
C SER A 109 -17.67 -7.91 8.52
N TYR A 110 -18.17 -7.40 7.41
CA TYR A 110 -19.54 -6.92 7.27
C TYR A 110 -20.19 -7.46 6.03
N TYR A 111 -21.50 -7.66 6.11
CA TYR A 111 -22.37 -7.68 4.95
C TYR A 111 -23.48 -6.64 5.17
N ALA A 112 -23.40 -5.56 4.44
CA ALA A 112 -24.42 -4.51 4.39
C ALA A 112 -25.37 -4.82 3.24
N THR A 113 -26.62 -5.16 3.53
CA THR A 113 -27.60 -5.50 2.50
C THR A 113 -28.18 -4.25 1.86
N SER A 114 -28.70 -4.38 0.64
CA SER A 114 -29.40 -3.28 -0.04
C SER A 114 -30.70 -2.85 0.63
N SER A 115 -31.26 -3.68 1.52
CA SER A 115 -32.47 -3.38 2.32
C SER A 115 -32.17 -2.64 3.63
N GLY A 116 -30.88 -2.38 3.94
CA GLY A 116 -30.50 -1.63 5.15
C GLY A 116 -30.23 -2.49 6.38
N LYS A 117 -29.92 -3.79 6.22
CA LYS A 117 -29.41 -4.60 7.32
C LYS A 117 -27.88 -4.65 7.28
N LEU A 118 -27.25 -4.55 8.45
CA LEU A 118 -25.82 -4.71 8.64
C LEU A 118 -25.55 -5.95 9.48
N ILE A 119 -24.97 -6.96 8.87
CA ILE A 119 -24.51 -8.17 9.53
C ILE A 119 -23.01 -8.03 9.75
N THR A 120 -22.57 -8.12 11.00
CA THR A 120 -21.17 -8.00 11.39
C THR A 120 -20.67 -9.30 12.00
N GLY A 121 -19.46 -9.73 11.63
CA GLY A 121 -18.77 -10.87 12.22
C GLY A 121 -17.35 -10.50 12.63
N TRP A 122 -16.91 -10.94 13.82
CA TRP A 122 -15.53 -10.72 14.29
C TRP A 122 -15.08 -11.83 15.25
N VAL A 123 -13.81 -11.77 15.62
CA VAL A 123 -13.22 -12.67 16.60
C VAL A 123 -12.79 -11.86 17.82
N LYS A 124 -13.36 -12.18 18.98
CA LYS A 124 -12.89 -11.65 20.26
C LYS A 124 -11.78 -12.53 20.79
N TYR A 125 -10.67 -11.91 21.14
CA TYR A 125 -9.54 -12.56 21.80
C TYR A 125 -9.68 -12.35 23.31
N GLU A 126 -9.75 -13.44 24.06
CA GLU A 126 -9.83 -13.40 25.51
C GLU A 126 -8.43 -13.38 26.13
N ASP A 127 -8.31 -12.89 27.37
CA ASP A 127 -7.02 -12.77 28.06
C ASP A 127 -6.28 -14.10 28.25
N ASN A 128 -7.01 -15.20 28.26
CA ASN A 128 -6.47 -16.58 28.35
C ASN A 128 -5.99 -17.13 26.99
N GLY A 129 -6.10 -16.36 25.92
CA GLY A 129 -5.74 -16.74 24.54
C GLY A 129 -6.84 -17.46 23.76
N ASP A 130 -8.02 -17.68 24.35
CA ASP A 130 -9.17 -18.25 23.66
C ASP A 130 -9.73 -17.26 22.62
N LYS A 131 -10.37 -17.81 21.58
CA LYS A 131 -10.95 -17.05 20.48
C LYS A 131 -12.45 -17.33 20.42
N THR A 132 -13.25 -16.30 20.67
CA THR A 132 -14.71 -16.40 20.62
C THR A 132 -15.21 -15.75 19.34
N ALA A 133 -16.03 -16.51 18.56
CA ALA A 133 -16.75 -15.98 17.42
C ALA A 133 -17.88 -15.08 17.91
N MET A 134 -17.95 -13.88 17.35
CA MET A 134 -18.97 -12.87 17.67
C MET A 134 -19.65 -12.42 16.40
N ASN A 135 -20.94 -12.13 16.48
CA ASN A 135 -21.70 -11.54 15.37
C ASN A 135 -22.83 -10.65 15.89
N THR A 136 -23.26 -9.72 15.07
CA THR A 136 -24.45 -8.88 15.30
C THR A 136 -25.24 -8.71 14.02
N ILE A 137 -26.52 -8.38 14.15
CA ILE A 137 -27.40 -7.95 13.07
C ILE A 137 -28.04 -6.65 13.51
N GLU A 138 -27.88 -5.62 12.70
CA GLU A 138 -28.53 -4.33 12.88
C GLU A 138 -29.47 -4.07 11.71
N GLU A 139 -30.64 -3.52 12.00
CA GLU A 139 -31.67 -3.22 11.00
C GLU A 139 -31.84 -1.72 10.83
N ASN A 140 -32.27 -1.30 9.65
CA ASN A 140 -32.51 0.11 9.30
C ASN A 140 -31.26 0.99 9.44
N VAL A 141 -30.09 0.44 9.09
CA VAL A 141 -28.84 1.16 9.12
C VAL A 141 -28.71 2.04 7.88
N ASP A 142 -28.48 3.33 8.09
CA ASP A 142 -28.15 4.25 6.99
C ASP A 142 -26.64 4.29 6.76
N LEU A 143 -26.20 3.71 5.64
CA LEU A 143 -24.81 3.67 5.21
C LEU A 143 -24.52 4.63 4.05
N SER A 144 -25.44 5.54 3.74
CA SER A 144 -25.26 6.48 2.62
C SER A 144 -24.10 7.47 2.82
N GLY A 145 -23.64 7.66 4.06
CA GLY A 145 -22.47 8.45 4.40
C GLY A 145 -21.17 7.67 4.52
N GLU A 146 -21.23 6.34 4.44
CA GLU A 146 -20.04 5.49 4.62
C GLU A 146 -19.25 5.37 3.32
N ASP A 147 -17.98 5.82 3.34
CA ASP A 147 -17.09 5.83 2.17
C ASP A 147 -16.96 4.45 1.53
N TRP A 148 -16.71 3.42 2.35
CA TRP A 148 -16.56 2.04 1.89
C TRP A 148 -17.83 1.47 1.24
N TYR A 149 -19.03 1.90 1.68
CA TYR A 149 -20.28 1.43 1.15
C TYR A 149 -20.64 2.10 -0.18
N VAL A 150 -20.45 3.42 -0.25
CA VAL A 150 -20.82 4.21 -1.44
C VAL A 150 -19.82 4.04 -2.57
N ASN A 151 -18.54 4.17 -2.28
CA ASN A 151 -17.50 4.24 -3.32
C ASN A 151 -17.06 2.88 -3.89
N CYS A 152 -17.47 1.76 -3.28
CA CYS A 152 -17.21 0.45 -3.88
C CYS A 152 -18.22 0.10 -4.98
N GLN A 153 -19.42 0.72 -4.98
CA GLN A 153 -20.50 0.38 -5.90
C GLN A 153 -20.22 0.88 -7.33
N GLY A 154 -20.64 0.08 -8.30
CA GLY A 154 -20.52 0.44 -9.73
C GLY A 154 -19.09 0.37 -10.29
N ARG A 155 -18.10 -0.02 -9.49
CA ARG A 155 -16.74 -0.22 -9.99
C ARG A 155 -16.68 -1.43 -10.92
N LYS A 156 -16.01 -1.26 -12.07
CA LYS A 156 -15.82 -2.37 -13.02
C LYS A 156 -14.48 -3.05 -12.74
N ALA A 157 -14.51 -4.36 -12.52
CA ALA A 157 -13.30 -5.15 -12.43
C ALA A 157 -12.45 -5.01 -13.71
N LYS A 158 -11.16 -4.74 -13.56
CA LYS A 158 -10.21 -4.94 -14.66
C LYS A 158 -10.03 -6.45 -14.85
N VAL A 159 -9.89 -6.89 -16.08
CA VAL A 159 -9.66 -8.33 -16.40
C VAL A 159 -8.49 -8.85 -15.57
N ASN A 160 -8.71 -9.95 -14.85
CA ASN A 160 -7.72 -10.63 -13.98
C ASN A 160 -7.28 -9.89 -12.69
N SER A 161 -8.02 -8.89 -12.20
CA SER A 161 -7.75 -8.29 -10.89
C SER A 161 -8.85 -8.62 -9.89
N ILE A 162 -8.47 -8.84 -8.62
CA ILE A 162 -9.40 -8.79 -7.49
C ILE A 162 -9.75 -7.31 -7.33
N PHE A 163 -11.04 -6.99 -7.38
CA PHE A 163 -11.48 -5.62 -7.48
C PHE A 163 -12.23 -5.20 -6.23
N SER A 164 -11.47 -4.89 -5.19
CA SER A 164 -12.01 -4.31 -3.97
C SER A 164 -11.76 -2.80 -3.93
N TYR A 165 -12.65 -2.06 -3.31
CA TYR A 165 -12.39 -0.70 -2.89
C TYR A 165 -11.64 -0.74 -1.56
N ILE A 166 -10.62 0.07 -1.41
CA ILE A 166 -9.87 0.23 -0.16
C ILE A 166 -9.94 1.70 0.23
N THR A 167 -10.43 1.96 1.45
CA THR A 167 -10.51 3.34 1.98
C THR A 167 -9.13 3.87 2.36
N GLN A 168 -9.01 5.18 2.54
CA GLN A 168 -7.92 5.75 3.33
C GLN A 168 -8.02 5.25 4.78
N PRO A 169 -6.90 5.19 5.53
CA PRO A 169 -6.94 4.90 6.95
C PRO A 169 -7.78 5.94 7.70
N TYR A 170 -8.59 5.49 8.63
CA TYR A 170 -9.43 6.32 9.50
C TYR A 170 -9.50 5.74 10.92
N GLU A 171 -9.93 6.57 11.87
CA GLU A 171 -10.09 6.14 13.26
C GLU A 171 -11.36 5.27 13.41
N ASP A 172 -11.19 4.06 13.94
CA ASP A 172 -12.32 3.18 14.25
C ASP A 172 -13.16 3.77 15.39
N PRO A 173 -14.44 4.07 15.15
CA PRO A 173 -15.31 4.65 16.17
C PRO A 173 -15.51 3.77 17.42
N GLN A 174 -15.27 2.46 17.31
CA GLN A 174 -15.47 1.51 18.41
C GLN A 174 -14.22 1.31 19.25
N THR A 175 -13.04 1.30 18.64
CA THR A 175 -11.79 0.99 19.34
C THR A 175 -10.84 2.16 19.44
N GLY A 176 -11.01 3.22 18.66
CA GLY A 176 -10.09 4.35 18.54
C GLY A 176 -8.79 4.01 17.81
N GLY A 177 -8.64 2.79 17.29
CA GLY A 177 -7.50 2.36 16.50
C GLY A 177 -7.59 2.84 15.05
N GLN A 178 -6.44 2.92 14.36
CA GLN A 178 -6.43 3.23 12.94
C GLN A 178 -6.75 1.98 12.12
N ILE A 179 -7.77 2.06 11.29
CA ILE A 179 -8.20 0.99 10.37
C ILE A 179 -8.33 1.52 8.95
N PHE A 180 -8.37 0.63 7.98
CA PHE A 180 -8.88 0.89 6.64
C PHE A 180 -9.84 -0.24 6.26
N THR A 181 -10.80 0.06 5.39
CA THR A 181 -11.84 -0.89 5.01
C THR A 181 -11.64 -1.35 3.57
N VAL A 182 -11.68 -2.65 3.38
CA VAL A 182 -11.70 -3.30 2.05
C VAL A 182 -13.13 -3.69 1.75
N ALA A 183 -13.72 -3.20 0.65
CA ALA A 183 -15.13 -3.42 0.33
C ALA A 183 -15.34 -3.83 -1.13
N GLN A 184 -16.38 -4.62 -1.36
CA GLN A 184 -16.79 -5.06 -2.69
C GLN A 184 -18.30 -5.23 -2.78
N GLU A 185 -18.90 -4.77 -3.90
CA GLU A 185 -20.32 -4.95 -4.16
C GLU A 185 -20.68 -6.43 -4.38
N VAL A 186 -21.87 -6.81 -3.91
CA VAL A 186 -22.46 -8.12 -4.14
C VAL A 186 -23.60 -7.99 -5.14
N LYS A 187 -23.52 -8.74 -6.24
CA LYS A 187 -24.58 -8.81 -7.24
C LYS A 187 -25.09 -10.23 -7.41
N TYR A 188 -26.40 -10.36 -7.54
CA TYR A 188 -27.07 -11.58 -7.94
C TYR A 188 -28.04 -11.30 -9.08
N LYS A 189 -27.88 -12.00 -10.22
CA LYS A 189 -28.66 -11.76 -11.44
C LYS A 189 -28.66 -10.28 -11.87
N ASP A 190 -27.49 -9.64 -11.79
CA ASP A 190 -27.24 -8.20 -12.10
C ASP A 190 -27.96 -7.20 -11.16
N VAL A 191 -28.60 -7.68 -10.10
CA VAL A 191 -29.20 -6.83 -9.06
C VAL A 191 -28.18 -6.66 -7.92
N LEU A 192 -28.04 -5.43 -7.43
CA LEU A 192 -27.22 -5.14 -6.25
C LEU A 192 -27.92 -5.70 -5.02
N MET A 193 -27.27 -6.64 -4.36
CA MET A 193 -27.77 -7.25 -3.11
C MET A 193 -27.20 -6.57 -1.87
N GLY A 194 -26.06 -5.88 -2.01
CA GLY A 194 -25.39 -5.18 -0.93
C GLY A 194 -23.88 -5.07 -1.15
N VAL A 195 -23.15 -4.85 -0.06
CA VAL A 195 -21.69 -4.70 -0.01
C VAL A 195 -21.14 -5.58 1.08
N VAL A 196 -20.12 -6.38 0.75
CA VAL A 196 -19.27 -7.06 1.73
C VAL A 196 -18.07 -6.18 2.01
N ALA A 197 -17.72 -6.01 3.28
CA ALA A 197 -16.56 -5.23 3.68
C ALA A 197 -15.80 -5.88 4.84
N MET A 198 -14.54 -5.48 5.03
CA MET A 198 -13.69 -5.95 6.11
C MET A 198 -12.79 -4.80 6.58
N ASP A 199 -12.82 -4.53 7.88
CA ASP A 199 -11.90 -3.60 8.53
C ASP A 199 -10.59 -4.31 8.82
N ILE A 200 -9.51 -3.67 8.43
CA ILE A 200 -8.13 -4.12 8.62
C ILE A 200 -7.40 -3.13 9.50
N ASP A 201 -6.70 -3.62 10.51
CA ASP A 201 -5.82 -2.81 11.35
C ASP A 201 -4.68 -2.20 10.50
N ALA A 202 -4.63 -0.87 10.46
CA ALA A 202 -3.63 -0.13 9.68
C ALA A 202 -2.21 -0.32 10.20
N ALA A 203 -2.02 -0.74 11.45
CA ALA A 203 -0.70 -0.97 12.05
C ALA A 203 0.12 -2.03 11.28
N GLN A 204 -0.52 -2.99 10.64
CA GLN A 204 0.16 -3.99 9.82
C GLN A 204 0.82 -3.35 8.58
N LEU A 205 0.08 -2.53 7.87
CA LEU A 205 0.58 -1.80 6.70
C LEU A 205 1.63 -0.76 7.12
N GLU A 206 1.37 -0.04 8.21
CA GLU A 206 2.33 0.92 8.77
C GLU A 206 3.66 0.25 9.12
N ASN A 207 3.64 -0.88 9.83
CA ASN A 207 4.84 -1.63 10.16
C ASN A 207 5.57 -2.14 8.91
N TYR A 208 4.83 -2.56 7.89
CA TYR A 208 5.42 -2.97 6.63
C TYR A 208 6.19 -1.82 5.97
N ILE A 209 5.56 -0.66 5.77
CA ILE A 209 6.20 0.53 5.17
C ILE A 209 7.39 1.01 6.00
N ARG A 210 7.27 1.04 7.33
CA ARG A 210 8.35 1.44 8.26
C ARG A 210 9.59 0.54 8.18
N ASN A 211 9.41 -0.71 7.80
CA ASN A 211 10.52 -1.67 7.68
C ASN A 211 11.22 -1.63 6.32
N ILE A 212 10.69 -0.93 5.33
CA ILE A 212 11.37 -0.72 4.06
C ILE A 212 12.55 0.21 4.29
N ARG A 213 13.77 -0.29 4.06
CA ARG A 213 15.01 0.48 4.17
C ARG A 213 15.69 0.56 2.82
N ILE A 214 16.02 1.78 2.41
CA ILE A 214 16.78 2.05 1.20
C ILE A 214 18.19 2.45 1.63
N LEU A 215 19.15 1.55 1.42
CA LEU A 215 20.51 1.70 1.92
C LEU A 215 20.56 1.91 3.46
N ASN A 216 21.41 2.79 3.98
CA ASN A 216 21.60 2.98 5.41
C ASN A 216 20.73 4.11 6.00
N THR A 217 20.31 5.06 5.20
CA THR A 217 19.63 6.29 5.65
C THR A 217 18.30 6.56 4.92
N GLY A 218 18.00 5.82 3.87
CA GLY A 218 16.77 5.98 3.13
C GLY A 218 15.58 5.37 3.87
N PHE A 219 14.41 5.92 3.62
CA PHE A 219 13.13 5.47 4.17
C PHE A 219 12.07 5.43 3.05
N ALA A 220 10.95 4.80 3.32
CA ALA A 220 9.80 4.75 2.44
C ALA A 220 8.60 5.45 3.09
N MET A 221 7.72 6.01 2.27
CA MET A 221 6.44 6.53 2.68
C MET A 221 5.36 6.12 1.69
N LEU A 222 4.13 6.04 2.14
CA LEU A 222 2.95 5.87 1.30
C LEU A 222 2.23 7.20 1.17
N ILE A 223 1.98 7.63 -0.05
CA ILE A 223 1.33 8.89 -0.38
C ILE A 223 0.11 8.59 -1.26
N ASP A 224 -0.98 9.34 -1.07
CA ASP A 224 -2.14 9.25 -1.94
C ASP A 224 -1.95 10.05 -3.25
N ALA A 225 -2.96 9.99 -4.13
CA ALA A 225 -2.93 10.69 -5.42
C ALA A 225 -2.91 12.23 -5.29
N ASP A 226 -3.36 12.76 -4.15
CA ASP A 226 -3.42 14.18 -3.85
C ASP A 226 -2.16 14.68 -3.11
N GLY A 227 -1.19 13.79 -2.86
CA GLY A 227 0.07 14.10 -2.19
C GLY A 227 0.01 14.10 -0.68
N ASN A 228 -1.08 13.62 -0.07
CA ASN A 228 -1.14 13.46 1.37
C ASN A 228 -0.35 12.23 1.81
N ILE A 229 0.40 12.37 2.89
CA ILE A 229 1.16 11.27 3.47
C ILE A 229 0.17 10.39 4.25
N VAL A 230 -0.03 9.18 3.75
CA VAL A 230 -0.87 8.16 4.38
C VAL A 230 -0.09 7.42 5.47
N ILE A 231 1.15 7.05 5.17
CA ILE A 231 2.06 6.38 6.12
C ILE A 231 3.46 6.94 5.93
N ASP A 232 4.07 7.41 7.02
CA ASP A 232 5.45 7.86 7.06
C ASP A 232 6.29 6.93 7.95
N SER A 233 7.39 6.44 7.42
CA SER A 233 8.34 5.63 8.21
C SER A 233 9.25 6.47 9.11
N ASP A 234 9.34 7.79 8.85
CA ASP A 234 10.07 8.76 9.68
C ASP A 234 9.16 9.93 10.07
N LYS A 235 8.48 9.79 11.21
CA LYS A 235 7.44 10.73 11.74
C LYS A 235 7.86 12.21 11.81
N ASN A 236 9.12 12.53 11.58
CA ASN A 236 9.66 13.89 11.74
C ASN A 236 10.05 14.56 10.42
N THR A 237 9.96 13.86 9.29
CA THR A 237 10.52 14.36 8.03
C THR A 237 9.61 15.39 7.36
N PHE A 238 8.28 15.24 7.48
CA PHE A 238 7.30 16.12 6.81
C PHE A 238 6.20 16.55 7.75
N ALA A 239 6.42 17.67 8.45
CA ALA A 239 5.51 18.18 9.47
C ALA A 239 4.09 18.54 8.95
N ASP A 240 3.98 18.87 7.66
CA ASP A 240 2.72 19.33 7.06
C ASP A 240 1.82 18.20 6.54
N GLY A 241 2.28 16.94 6.60
CA GLY A 241 1.52 15.78 6.15
C GLY A 241 1.20 15.75 4.64
N ASN A 242 1.81 16.64 3.84
CA ASN A 242 1.59 16.73 2.40
C ASN A 242 2.89 17.07 1.66
N VAL A 243 3.11 16.47 0.49
CA VAL A 243 4.36 16.60 -0.29
C VAL A 243 4.21 17.44 -1.57
N THR A 244 3.04 17.96 -1.87
CA THR A 244 2.77 18.69 -3.14
C THR A 244 3.61 19.96 -3.33
N GLY A 245 4.11 20.56 -2.25
CA GLY A 245 4.99 21.72 -2.28
C GLY A 245 6.48 21.40 -2.42
N LEU A 246 6.87 20.14 -2.52
CA LEU A 246 8.26 19.72 -2.59
C LEU A 246 8.74 19.60 -4.03
N GLU A 247 10.01 19.96 -4.29
CA GLU A 247 10.60 19.94 -5.66
C GLU A 247 10.56 18.57 -6.34
N PHE A 248 10.57 17.49 -5.54
CA PHE A 248 10.55 16.13 -6.08
C PHE A 248 9.13 15.63 -6.36
N TRP A 249 8.09 16.34 -5.92
CA TRP A 249 6.72 15.92 -6.15
C TRP A 249 6.34 16.09 -7.61
N THR A 250 6.02 14.99 -8.27
CA THR A 250 5.39 14.97 -9.59
C THR A 250 4.04 14.26 -9.43
N PRO A 251 2.92 14.84 -9.89
CA PRO A 251 1.63 14.19 -9.79
C PRO A 251 1.66 12.81 -10.45
N ILE A 252 1.34 11.77 -9.68
CA ILE A 252 1.37 10.35 -10.12
C ILE A 252 0.53 10.13 -11.39
N SER A 253 -0.56 10.91 -11.57
CA SER A 253 -1.40 10.85 -12.77
C SER A 253 -0.68 11.22 -14.07
N GLY A 254 0.39 12.04 -14.00
CA GLY A 254 1.21 12.40 -15.15
C GLY A 254 2.23 11.32 -15.50
N GLU A 255 2.87 10.73 -14.49
CA GLU A 255 3.87 9.68 -14.70
C GLU A 255 3.26 8.33 -15.09
N LEU A 256 2.10 7.95 -14.52
CA LEU A 256 1.39 6.74 -14.94
C LEU A 256 0.96 6.80 -16.41
N LYS A 257 0.54 7.97 -16.91
CA LYS A 257 0.28 8.15 -18.35
C LYS A 257 1.54 8.04 -19.18
N SER A 258 2.66 8.61 -18.75
CA SER A 258 3.93 8.53 -19.47
C SER A 258 4.50 7.10 -19.47
N LEU A 259 4.30 6.32 -18.41
CA LEU A 259 4.68 4.92 -18.35
C LEU A 259 3.79 4.01 -19.21
N GLU A 260 2.48 4.28 -19.27
CA GLU A 260 1.56 3.58 -20.17
C GLU A 260 1.85 3.94 -21.64
N GLU A 261 2.15 5.19 -21.95
CA GLU A 261 2.57 5.64 -23.28
C GLU A 261 3.91 5.04 -23.68
N GLN A 262 4.88 4.92 -22.78
CA GLN A 262 6.17 4.26 -23.05
C GLN A 262 6.02 2.75 -23.24
N LYS A 263 5.12 2.09 -22.49
CA LYS A 263 4.83 0.66 -22.69
C LYS A 263 4.12 0.42 -24.03
N SER A 264 3.17 1.26 -24.40
CA SER A 264 2.46 1.13 -25.69
C SER A 264 3.32 1.48 -26.90
N ALA A 265 4.44 2.17 -26.72
CA ALA A 265 5.41 2.45 -27.78
C ALA A 265 6.46 1.33 -27.95
N LEU A 266 6.51 0.37 -26.99
CA LEU A 266 7.42 -0.78 -27.00
C LEU A 266 6.71 -2.10 -27.42
N GLU A 267 5.38 -2.09 -27.56
CA GLU A 267 4.56 -3.15 -28.16
C GLU A 267 4.25 -2.82 -29.65
#